data_31f9f01e4dd7886b2c39bfeff805b406
#
_entry.id   31f9f01e4dd7886b2c39bfeff805b406
#
_cell.length_a   1.000
_cell.length_b   1.000
_cell.length_c   1.000
_cell.angle_alpha   90.00
_cell.angle_beta   90.00
_cell.angle_gamma   90.00
#
_symmetry.space_group_name_H-M   'P 1'
#
loop_
_entity.id
_entity.type
_entity.pdbx_description
1 polymer ?
#
loop_
_entity_poly.entity_id
_entity_poly.type
_entity_poly.pdbx_seq_one_letter_code
_entity_poly.pdbx_strand_id
1 'polypeptide(L)'
;MAALFVGVKILAKKRKAKEYERSLKLIPLLIHLPPATDDIQGGGRDERDVNEEAISQSTIMYSIIASTLKKESFNTKLYGQKYFSFEMVVVDGLVKYYAVVPAVTTEIVKQAIQSSYPTARLEEAEVENIFSNAGLGDEAKEDEDSRNVAGGELIFKKEEYYPIQVFSESKWDAQLAILNAFAKAKKGEGLGLQLMFRPVGDGWRKKVEEIVKNLREGKKVKSGSGFFGQGRVLNLIMDVIRAPFEVPELHEYDKGKETTKEVSQAKLDEAQMIENKTKYPVFECLIRVVAHSSS
;
A
#
# COMPACT_ATOMS: atom_id res chain seq x y z
N MET A 1 26.26 -22.43 -11.47
CA MET A 1 26.21 -21.03 -11.00
C MET A 1 25.83 -20.07 -12.13
N ALA A 2 26.53 -20.02 -13.27
CA ALA A 2 26.22 -19.09 -14.36
C ALA A 2 24.80 -19.25 -14.93
N ALA A 3 24.33 -20.45 -15.19
CA ALA A 3 22.97 -20.71 -15.70
C ALA A 3 21.87 -20.22 -14.76
N LEU A 4 22.03 -20.36 -13.45
CA LEU A 4 21.10 -19.86 -12.44
C LEU A 4 21.03 -18.33 -12.48
N PHE A 5 22.17 -17.64 -12.57
CA PHE A 5 22.23 -16.19 -12.66
C PHE A 5 21.58 -15.64 -13.93
N VAL A 6 21.78 -16.31 -15.06
CA VAL A 6 21.12 -15.97 -16.33
C VAL A 6 19.61 -16.17 -16.22
N GLY A 7 19.16 -17.28 -15.61
CA GLY A 7 17.74 -17.54 -15.37
C GLY A 7 17.06 -16.44 -14.55
N VAL A 8 17.72 -16.01 -13.47
CA VAL A 8 17.21 -14.91 -12.60
C VAL A 8 17.10 -13.59 -13.37
N LYS A 9 18.11 -13.24 -14.18
CA LYS A 9 18.07 -12.01 -15.01
C LYS A 9 16.92 -12.07 -16.03
N ILE A 10 16.71 -13.23 -16.67
CA ILE A 10 15.61 -13.41 -17.64
C ILE A 10 14.25 -13.25 -16.93
N LEU A 11 14.07 -13.86 -15.75
CA LEU A 11 12.85 -13.73 -14.96
C LEU A 11 12.60 -12.28 -14.51
N ALA A 12 13.64 -11.59 -14.05
CA ALA A 12 13.55 -10.18 -13.67
C ALA A 12 13.15 -9.31 -14.87
N LYS A 13 13.73 -9.53 -16.05
CA LYS A 13 13.36 -8.83 -17.29
C LYS A 13 11.91 -9.09 -17.70
N LYS A 14 11.46 -10.36 -17.64
CA LYS A 14 10.06 -10.71 -17.93
C LYS A 14 9.08 -10.06 -16.95
N ARG A 15 9.45 -9.97 -15.66
CA ARG A 15 8.62 -9.26 -14.65
C ARG A 15 8.51 -7.78 -14.97
N LYS A 16 9.62 -7.10 -15.23
CA LYS A 16 9.61 -5.68 -15.60
C LYS A 16 8.78 -5.42 -16.86
N ALA A 17 8.92 -6.26 -17.90
CA ALA A 17 8.12 -6.14 -19.10
C ALA A 17 6.62 -6.32 -18.83
N LYS A 18 6.24 -7.27 -17.96
CA LYS A 18 4.84 -7.49 -17.60
C LYS A 18 4.30 -6.35 -16.71
N GLU A 19 5.10 -5.78 -15.85
CA GLU A 19 4.76 -4.62 -15.03
C GLU A 19 4.52 -3.39 -15.90
N TYR A 20 5.39 -3.16 -16.88
CA TYR A 20 5.21 -2.11 -17.89
C TYR A 20 3.93 -2.33 -18.72
N GLU A 21 3.67 -3.53 -19.24
CA GLU A 21 2.41 -3.85 -19.93
C GLU A 21 1.17 -3.57 -19.07
N ARG A 22 1.26 -3.83 -17.77
CA ARG A 22 0.17 -3.56 -16.82
C ARG A 22 -0.02 -2.07 -16.61
N SER A 23 1.04 -1.28 -16.53
CA SER A 23 0.96 0.17 -16.35
C SER A 23 0.27 0.85 -17.54
N LEU A 24 0.47 0.35 -18.76
CA LEU A 24 -0.23 0.84 -19.96
C LEU A 24 -1.75 0.53 -19.99
N LYS A 25 -2.21 -0.32 -19.09
CA LYS A 25 -3.63 -0.73 -19.00
C LYS A 25 -4.28 -0.24 -17.70
N LEU A 26 -3.78 0.84 -17.15
CA LEU A 26 -4.38 1.53 -16.03
C LEU A 26 -5.34 2.60 -16.55
N ILE A 27 -6.47 2.72 -15.89
CA ILE A 27 -7.48 3.75 -16.16
C ILE A 27 -7.53 4.69 -14.96
N PRO A 28 -7.23 5.97 -15.15
CA PRO A 28 -7.41 6.98 -14.13
C PRO A 28 -8.88 7.38 -14.03
N LEU A 29 -9.38 7.38 -12.80
CA LEU A 29 -10.72 7.85 -12.46
C LEU A 29 -10.57 9.10 -11.58
N LEU A 30 -10.96 10.25 -12.09
CA LEU A 30 -11.07 11.47 -11.30
C LEU A 30 -12.26 11.34 -10.34
N ILE A 31 -12.02 11.60 -9.05
CA ILE A 31 -13.03 11.52 -8.00
C ILE A 31 -13.46 12.93 -7.63
N HIS A 32 -14.70 13.27 -7.94
CA HIS A 32 -15.31 14.49 -7.49
C HIS A 32 -15.99 14.27 -6.14
N LEU A 33 -15.49 14.93 -5.12
CA LEU A 33 -16.08 14.92 -3.77
C LEU A 33 -17.09 16.07 -3.67
N PRO A 34 -18.30 15.83 -3.14
CA PRO A 34 -19.24 16.92 -2.89
C PRO A 34 -18.67 17.84 -1.80
N PRO A 35 -19.09 19.10 -1.75
CA PRO A 35 -18.79 19.97 -0.61
C PRO A 35 -19.36 19.35 0.67
N ALA A 36 -18.77 19.68 1.81
CA ALA A 36 -19.26 19.24 3.11
C ALA A 36 -20.74 19.55 3.26
N THR A 37 -21.52 18.57 3.71
CA THR A 37 -22.97 18.72 3.88
C THR A 37 -23.28 19.71 5.00
N ASP A 38 -24.42 20.42 4.88
CA ASP A 38 -24.94 21.37 5.87
C ASP A 38 -25.11 20.75 7.28
N ASP A 39 -25.13 19.44 7.39
CA ASP A 39 -25.21 18.71 8.67
C ASP A 39 -24.02 19.00 9.59
N ILE A 40 -22.85 19.29 9.03
CA ILE A 40 -21.64 19.69 9.79
C ILE A 40 -21.74 21.20 10.13
N GLN A 41 -22.22 22.00 9.19
CA GLN A 41 -22.36 23.47 9.38
C GLN A 41 -23.55 23.83 10.25
N GLY A 42 -24.58 22.97 10.32
CA GLY A 42 -25.79 23.19 11.14
C GLY A 42 -25.64 22.83 12.63
N GLY A 43 -24.47 22.36 13.09
CA GLY A 43 -24.20 22.07 14.50
C GLY A 43 -24.95 20.86 15.07
N GLY A 44 -25.47 19.96 14.23
CA GLY A 44 -26.23 18.79 14.67
C GLY A 44 -25.41 17.55 14.99
N ARG A 45 -24.21 17.41 14.42
CA ARG A 45 -23.32 16.22 14.65
C ARG A 45 -21.90 16.69 14.91
N ASP A 46 -21.19 15.95 15.75
CA ASP A 46 -19.76 16.18 15.98
C ASP A 46 -18.98 15.82 14.69
N GLU A 47 -18.09 16.70 14.28
CA GLU A 47 -17.21 16.49 13.11
C GLU A 47 -16.43 15.19 13.22
N ARG A 48 -16.07 14.78 14.44
CA ARG A 48 -15.38 13.55 14.71
C ARG A 48 -16.21 12.31 14.38
N ASP A 49 -17.51 12.33 14.76
CA ASP A 49 -18.43 11.22 14.48
C ASP A 49 -18.65 11.05 12.97
N VAL A 50 -18.74 12.17 12.23
CA VAL A 50 -18.86 12.16 10.75
C VAL A 50 -17.61 11.57 10.11
N ASN A 51 -16.44 11.93 10.59
CA ASN A 51 -15.17 11.40 10.10
C ASN A 51 -15.01 9.90 10.41
N GLU A 52 -15.39 9.45 11.61
CA GLU A 52 -15.36 8.02 11.96
C GLU A 52 -16.32 7.21 11.09
N GLU A 53 -17.51 7.73 10.80
CA GLU A 53 -18.47 7.11 9.89
C GLU A 53 -17.90 7.00 8.47
N ALA A 54 -17.34 8.07 7.94
CA ALA A 54 -16.73 8.09 6.60
C ALA A 54 -15.56 7.10 6.49
N ILE A 55 -14.72 7.01 7.52
CA ILE A 55 -13.62 6.03 7.59
C ILE A 55 -14.17 4.60 7.67
N SER A 56 -15.21 4.37 8.47
CA SER A 56 -15.87 3.06 8.56
C SER A 56 -16.41 2.60 7.20
N GLN A 57 -17.02 3.51 6.44
CA GLN A 57 -17.52 3.23 5.09
C GLN A 57 -16.40 2.79 4.14
N SER A 58 -15.17 3.32 4.30
CA SER A 58 -14.02 2.90 3.50
C SER A 58 -13.70 1.41 3.62
N THR A 59 -14.04 0.79 4.74
CA THR A 59 -13.84 -0.66 4.96
C THR A 59 -14.62 -1.50 3.94
N ILE A 60 -15.81 -1.05 3.55
CA ILE A 60 -16.62 -1.71 2.52
C ILE A 60 -15.88 -1.64 1.17
N MET A 61 -15.41 -0.44 0.80
CA MET A 61 -14.65 -0.22 -0.44
C MET A 61 -13.42 -1.13 -0.50
N TYR A 62 -12.59 -1.13 0.54
CA TYR A 62 -11.41 -1.97 0.57
C TYR A 62 -11.74 -3.47 0.58
N SER A 63 -12.83 -3.89 1.20
CA SER A 63 -13.28 -5.29 1.18
C SER A 63 -13.68 -5.73 -0.23
N ILE A 64 -14.37 -4.87 -0.99
CA ILE A 64 -14.71 -5.13 -2.39
C ILE A 64 -13.44 -5.19 -3.24
N ILE A 65 -12.51 -4.26 -3.07
CA ILE A 65 -11.23 -4.27 -3.80
C ILE A 65 -10.41 -5.51 -3.45
N ALA A 66 -10.41 -5.96 -2.19
CA ALA A 66 -9.74 -7.17 -1.76
C ALA A 66 -10.29 -8.43 -2.46
N SER A 67 -11.58 -8.44 -2.81
CA SER A 67 -12.19 -9.55 -3.55
C SER A 67 -11.60 -9.75 -4.95
N THR A 68 -10.89 -8.77 -5.48
CA THR A 68 -10.17 -8.87 -6.77
C THR A 68 -8.90 -9.72 -6.69
N LEU A 69 -8.54 -10.20 -5.49
CA LEU A 69 -7.40 -11.07 -5.26
C LEU A 69 -7.51 -12.32 -6.15
N LYS A 70 -6.53 -12.51 -7.00
CA LYS A 70 -6.46 -13.73 -7.79
C LYS A 70 -5.89 -14.86 -6.96
N LYS A 71 -6.48 -16.06 -7.12
CA LYS A 71 -5.95 -17.29 -6.51
C LYS A 71 -4.48 -17.48 -6.84
N GLU A 72 -3.74 -18.05 -5.91
CA GLU A 72 -2.35 -18.40 -6.14
C GLU A 72 -2.22 -19.34 -7.34
N SER A 73 -1.40 -18.93 -8.29
CA SER A 73 -1.03 -19.67 -9.49
C SER A 73 0.43 -19.37 -9.80
N PHE A 74 1.04 -20.16 -10.68
CA PHE A 74 2.40 -19.89 -11.15
C PHE A 74 2.54 -18.45 -11.69
N ASN A 75 1.53 -17.96 -12.42
CA ASN A 75 1.52 -16.61 -12.95
C ASN A 75 1.41 -15.53 -11.86
N THR A 76 0.58 -15.73 -10.82
CA THR A 76 0.48 -14.77 -9.71
C THR A 76 1.72 -14.79 -8.84
N LYS A 77 2.36 -15.94 -8.65
CA LYS A 77 3.66 -16.03 -7.96
C LYS A 77 4.77 -15.33 -8.76
N LEU A 78 4.79 -15.50 -10.07
CA LEU A 78 5.82 -14.93 -10.94
C LEU A 78 5.65 -13.43 -11.15
N TYR A 79 4.44 -12.97 -11.45
CA TYR A 79 4.14 -11.57 -11.85
C TYR A 79 3.47 -10.72 -10.75
N GLY A 80 3.13 -11.32 -9.60
CA GLY A 80 2.42 -10.65 -8.52
C GLY A 80 0.95 -10.36 -8.84
N GLN A 81 0.24 -9.83 -7.85
CA GLN A 81 -1.12 -9.31 -7.99
C GLN A 81 -1.12 -7.98 -8.75
N LYS A 82 -2.28 -7.59 -9.29
CA LYS A 82 -2.47 -6.25 -9.84
C LYS A 82 -2.50 -5.23 -8.69
N TYR A 83 -2.02 -4.03 -8.98
CA TYR A 83 -2.06 -2.93 -8.03
C TYR A 83 -3.09 -1.89 -8.43
N PHE A 84 -3.53 -1.15 -7.45
CA PHE A 84 -4.39 0.01 -7.50
C PHE A 84 -3.62 1.19 -6.94
N SER A 85 -3.97 2.40 -7.33
CA SER A 85 -3.42 3.61 -6.74
C SER A 85 -4.53 4.58 -6.39
N PHE A 86 -4.49 5.16 -5.20
CA PHE A 86 -5.20 6.39 -4.89
C PHE A 86 -4.19 7.52 -4.86
N GLU A 87 -4.51 8.59 -5.56
CA GLU A 87 -3.58 9.68 -5.77
C GLU A 87 -4.24 11.02 -5.42
N MET A 88 -3.49 11.85 -4.75
CA MET A 88 -3.83 13.22 -4.48
C MET A 88 -2.81 14.08 -5.22
N VAL A 89 -3.28 14.91 -6.13
CA VAL A 89 -2.46 15.73 -7.00
C VAL A 89 -2.83 17.19 -6.83
N VAL A 90 -1.83 18.05 -6.69
CA VAL A 90 -2.01 19.50 -6.66
C VAL A 90 -1.28 20.12 -7.83
N VAL A 91 -2.02 20.84 -8.64
CA VAL A 91 -1.49 21.66 -9.72
C VAL A 91 -2.18 23.02 -9.67
N ASP A 92 -1.40 24.08 -9.72
CA ASP A 92 -1.89 25.47 -9.65
C ASP A 92 -2.86 25.74 -8.47
N GLY A 93 -2.58 25.12 -7.32
CA GLY A 93 -3.37 25.30 -6.09
C GLY A 93 -4.67 24.50 -6.04
N LEU A 94 -4.99 23.69 -7.07
CA LEU A 94 -6.16 22.83 -7.10
C LEU A 94 -5.80 21.40 -6.71
N VAL A 95 -6.51 20.88 -5.70
CA VAL A 95 -6.36 19.49 -5.27
C VAL A 95 -7.32 18.60 -6.05
N LYS A 96 -6.78 17.56 -6.69
CA LYS A 96 -7.56 16.56 -7.40
C LYS A 96 -7.28 15.17 -6.84
N TYR A 97 -8.31 14.35 -6.79
CA TYR A 97 -8.24 12.97 -6.29
C TYR A 97 -8.46 12.00 -7.43
N TYR A 98 -7.57 11.01 -7.55
CA TYR A 98 -7.66 9.98 -8.58
C TYR A 98 -7.65 8.60 -7.97
N ALA A 99 -8.40 7.69 -8.59
CA ALA A 99 -8.22 6.26 -8.44
C ALA A 99 -7.67 5.71 -9.76
N VAL A 100 -6.42 5.26 -9.77
CA VAL A 100 -5.78 4.68 -10.95
C VAL A 100 -5.86 3.16 -10.85
N VAL A 101 -6.63 2.56 -11.73
CA VAL A 101 -7.08 1.16 -11.58
C VAL A 101 -6.82 0.34 -12.85
N PRO A 102 -6.57 -0.98 -12.73
CA PRO A 102 -6.45 -1.83 -13.90
C PRO A 102 -7.75 -1.88 -14.69
N ALA A 103 -7.70 -1.72 -16.02
CA ALA A 103 -8.86 -1.68 -16.92
C ALA A 103 -9.88 -2.82 -16.68
N VAL A 104 -9.39 -4.04 -16.37
CA VAL A 104 -10.27 -5.20 -16.12
C VAL A 104 -11.01 -5.17 -14.79
N THR A 105 -10.68 -4.24 -13.89
CA THR A 105 -11.30 -4.10 -12.55
C THR A 105 -11.95 -2.74 -12.36
N THR A 106 -12.01 -1.92 -13.42
CA THR A 106 -12.53 -0.54 -13.35
C THR A 106 -13.94 -0.49 -12.80
N GLU A 107 -14.84 -1.32 -13.33
CA GLU A 107 -16.24 -1.35 -12.87
C GLU A 107 -16.38 -1.81 -11.41
N ILE A 108 -15.57 -2.77 -11.00
CA ILE A 108 -15.56 -3.25 -9.60
C ILE A 108 -15.14 -2.10 -8.66
N VAL A 109 -14.12 -1.33 -9.05
CA VAL A 109 -13.63 -0.22 -8.22
C VAL A 109 -14.62 0.95 -8.24
N LYS A 110 -15.25 1.26 -9.39
CA LYS A 110 -16.32 2.26 -9.46
C LYS A 110 -17.45 1.90 -8.49
N GLN A 111 -17.92 0.65 -8.53
CA GLN A 111 -18.94 0.16 -7.59
C GLN A 111 -18.48 0.21 -6.13
N ALA A 112 -17.24 -0.15 -5.86
CA ALA A 112 -16.67 -0.11 -4.51
C ALA A 112 -16.67 1.31 -3.93
N ILE A 113 -16.24 2.29 -4.71
CA ILE A 113 -16.23 3.70 -4.31
C ILE A 113 -17.65 4.21 -4.11
N GLN A 114 -18.55 3.96 -5.08
CA GLN A 114 -19.94 4.43 -5.02
C GLN A 114 -20.74 3.76 -3.89
N SER A 115 -20.46 2.51 -3.56
CA SER A 115 -21.11 1.84 -2.44
C SER A 115 -20.71 2.41 -1.08
N SER A 116 -19.49 2.92 -0.97
CA SER A 116 -18.97 3.54 0.25
C SER A 116 -19.27 5.04 0.31
N TYR A 117 -19.23 5.69 -0.83
CA TYR A 117 -19.40 7.14 -0.97
C TYR A 117 -20.42 7.43 -2.10
N PRO A 118 -21.72 7.29 -1.84
CA PRO A 118 -22.76 7.39 -2.90
C PRO A 118 -22.81 8.75 -3.58
N THR A 119 -22.34 9.80 -2.91
CA THR A 119 -22.29 11.17 -3.43
C THR A 119 -21.05 11.46 -4.28
N ALA A 120 -20.03 10.58 -4.25
CA ALA A 120 -18.85 10.75 -5.09
C ALA A 120 -19.18 10.50 -6.56
N ARG A 121 -18.73 11.40 -7.44
CA ARG A 121 -18.82 11.22 -8.90
C ARG A 121 -17.47 10.79 -9.43
N LEU A 122 -17.48 9.83 -10.35
CA LEU A 122 -16.29 9.26 -10.96
C LEU A 122 -16.30 9.55 -12.45
N GLU A 123 -15.22 10.10 -12.95
CA GLU A 123 -15.02 10.42 -14.36
C GLU A 123 -13.70 9.81 -14.83
N GLU A 124 -13.68 9.18 -16.00
CA GLU A 124 -12.44 8.76 -16.63
C GLU A 124 -11.73 9.99 -17.20
N ALA A 125 -10.58 10.32 -16.64
CA ALA A 125 -9.82 11.50 -17.02
C ALA A 125 -8.32 11.19 -16.94
N GLU A 126 -7.52 11.88 -17.75
CA GLU A 126 -6.08 11.79 -17.63
C GLU A 126 -5.60 12.39 -16.28
N VAL A 127 -4.59 11.77 -15.67
CA VAL A 127 -3.94 12.33 -14.48
C VAL A 127 -3.16 13.57 -14.90
N GLU A 128 -3.38 14.68 -14.20
CA GLU A 128 -2.62 15.89 -14.45
C GLU A 128 -1.13 15.67 -14.19
N ASN A 129 -0.32 16.15 -15.12
CA ASN A 129 1.12 16.10 -14.97
C ASN A 129 1.57 17.21 -14.01
N ILE A 130 1.97 16.83 -12.79
CA ILE A 130 2.50 17.76 -11.79
C ILE A 130 3.79 18.46 -12.23
N PHE A 131 4.44 17.94 -13.26
CA PHE A 131 5.67 18.50 -13.84
C PHE A 131 5.42 19.34 -15.09
N SER A 132 4.18 19.62 -15.47
CA SER A 132 3.84 20.35 -16.69
C SER A 132 4.49 21.74 -16.76
N ASN A 133 4.69 22.37 -15.62
CA ASN A 133 5.33 23.68 -15.49
C ASN A 133 6.82 23.60 -15.14
N ALA A 134 7.39 22.40 -15.06
CA ALA A 134 8.78 22.16 -14.66
C ALA A 134 9.79 22.41 -15.79
N GLY A 135 9.34 22.77 -16.99
CA GLY A 135 10.23 22.82 -18.14
C GLY A 135 10.71 21.44 -18.62
N LEU A 136 10.22 20.36 -18.02
CA LEU A 136 10.50 18.95 -18.39
C LEU A 136 9.78 18.56 -19.69
N GLY A 137 9.75 19.45 -20.68
CA GLY A 137 9.37 19.11 -22.04
C GLY A 137 10.51 18.37 -22.76
N ASP A 138 10.23 17.88 -23.97
CA ASP A 138 11.15 17.05 -24.79
C ASP A 138 12.57 17.62 -25.05
N GLU A 139 12.86 18.83 -24.59
CA GLU A 139 14.15 19.53 -24.75
C GLU A 139 14.86 19.85 -23.40
N ALA A 140 14.44 19.27 -22.29
CA ALA A 140 15.05 19.54 -20.99
C ALA A 140 16.53 19.09 -20.96
N LYS A 141 17.44 20.03 -20.73
CA LYS A 141 18.85 19.72 -20.46
C LYS A 141 18.93 18.99 -19.12
N GLU A 142 19.42 17.77 -19.14
CA GLU A 142 19.40 16.81 -18.01
C GLU A 142 19.95 17.33 -16.67
N ASP A 143 20.69 18.44 -16.64
CA ASP A 143 21.43 18.87 -15.45
C ASP A 143 20.81 20.01 -14.62
N GLU A 144 19.88 20.81 -15.16
CA GLU A 144 19.32 21.96 -14.43
C GLU A 144 17.95 21.68 -13.78
N ASP A 145 17.14 20.81 -14.36
CA ASP A 145 15.75 20.57 -13.96
C ASP A 145 15.60 19.63 -12.76
N SER A 146 16.56 18.76 -12.49
CA SER A 146 16.49 17.80 -11.37
C SER A 146 16.56 18.46 -9.98
N ARG A 147 17.04 19.69 -9.90
CA ARG A 147 17.18 20.43 -8.62
C ARG A 147 15.87 20.93 -8.04
N ASN A 148 14.83 21.02 -8.85
CA ASN A 148 13.52 21.54 -8.46
C ASN A 148 12.52 20.43 -8.14
N VAL A 149 12.92 19.17 -8.16
CA VAL A 149 12.08 18.02 -7.84
C VAL A 149 12.60 17.33 -6.59
N ALA A 150 11.72 17.12 -5.63
CA ALA A 150 11.97 16.35 -4.44
C ALA A 150 10.93 15.25 -4.30
N GLY A 151 11.34 14.07 -3.85
CA GLY A 151 10.41 12.97 -3.66
C GLY A 151 10.99 11.87 -2.79
N GLY A 152 10.12 10.99 -2.34
CA GLY A 152 10.51 9.88 -1.50
C GLY A 152 9.39 8.86 -1.28
N GLU A 153 9.77 7.77 -0.65
CA GLU A 153 8.85 6.69 -0.26
C GLU A 153 8.79 6.60 1.26
N LEU A 154 7.59 6.41 1.80
CA LEU A 154 7.41 6.13 3.21
C LEU A 154 7.66 4.64 3.47
N ILE A 155 8.48 4.35 4.47
CA ILE A 155 8.80 2.99 4.89
C ILE A 155 8.41 2.79 6.35
N PHE A 156 8.08 1.55 6.71
CA PHE A 156 7.86 1.21 8.11
C PHE A 156 9.16 1.28 8.92
N LYS A 157 9.08 1.85 10.11
CA LYS A 157 10.18 1.86 11.08
C LYS A 157 10.35 0.50 11.76
N LYS A 158 9.24 -0.23 11.94
CA LYS A 158 9.18 -1.58 12.49
C LYS A 158 8.75 -2.57 11.42
N GLU A 159 8.76 -3.85 11.77
CA GLU A 159 8.29 -4.91 10.88
C GLU A 159 6.81 -4.72 10.51
N GLU A 160 6.45 -5.13 9.34
CA GLU A 160 5.13 -4.93 8.72
C GLU A 160 3.95 -5.58 9.45
N TYR A 161 4.21 -6.56 10.31
CA TYR A 161 3.15 -7.20 11.10
C TYR A 161 2.73 -6.36 12.31
N TYR A 162 3.52 -5.38 12.74
CA TYR A 162 3.08 -4.45 13.77
C TYR A 162 1.90 -3.60 13.30
N PRO A 163 0.95 -3.30 14.18
CA PRO A 163 -0.16 -2.41 13.87
C PRO A 163 0.34 -0.97 13.65
N ILE A 164 -0.37 -0.26 12.78
CA ILE A 164 -0.26 1.19 12.65
C ILE A 164 -1.37 1.78 13.51
N GLN A 165 -1.10 2.89 14.17
CA GLN A 165 -2.10 3.62 14.92
C GLN A 165 -3.24 4.04 13.98
N VAL A 166 -4.48 3.69 14.36
CA VAL A 166 -5.67 4.03 13.59
C VAL A 166 -6.26 5.37 14.04
N PHE A 167 -7.12 5.95 13.20
CA PHE A 167 -7.73 7.26 13.48
C PHE A 167 -8.48 7.31 14.82
N SER A 168 -9.21 6.25 15.17
CA SER A 168 -9.91 6.16 16.46
C SER A 168 -9.00 6.22 17.69
N GLU A 169 -7.74 5.81 17.54
CA GLU A 169 -6.73 5.82 18.60
C GLU A 169 -5.86 7.08 18.57
N SER A 170 -5.66 7.65 17.37
CA SER A 170 -4.92 8.90 17.21
C SER A 170 -5.89 10.06 17.24
N LYS A 171 -5.66 11.04 18.11
CA LYS A 171 -6.40 12.31 18.03
C LYS A 171 -5.89 13.21 16.89
N TRP A 172 -5.05 12.68 16.00
CA TRP A 172 -4.37 13.39 14.92
C TRP A 172 -5.01 13.07 13.58
N ASP A 173 -5.44 14.10 12.88
CA ASP A 173 -5.83 13.99 11.48
C ASP A 173 -4.60 14.17 10.58
N ALA A 174 -4.03 13.03 10.16
CA ALA A 174 -2.89 13.02 9.24
C ALA A 174 -3.27 13.62 7.88
N GLN A 175 -4.52 13.44 7.44
CA GLN A 175 -5.00 13.96 6.16
C GLN A 175 -5.08 15.48 6.18
N LEU A 176 -5.53 16.08 7.28
CA LEU A 176 -5.55 17.53 7.45
C LEU A 176 -4.13 18.11 7.37
N ALA A 177 -3.15 17.46 7.98
CA ALA A 177 -1.75 17.89 7.89
C ALA A 177 -1.22 17.86 6.44
N ILE A 178 -1.55 16.83 5.67
CA ILE A 178 -1.20 16.73 4.25
C ILE A 178 -1.90 17.82 3.44
N LEU A 179 -3.21 18.01 3.62
CA LEU A 179 -3.96 19.05 2.93
C LEU A 179 -3.46 20.44 3.24
N ASN A 180 -3.09 20.72 4.50
CA ASN A 180 -2.48 21.99 4.89
C ASN A 180 -1.11 22.22 4.24
N ALA A 181 -0.33 21.16 4.02
CA ALA A 181 0.91 21.26 3.26
C ALA A 181 0.63 21.54 1.78
N PHE A 182 -0.35 20.85 1.20
CA PHE A 182 -0.76 21.01 -0.19
C PHE A 182 -1.35 22.40 -0.48
N ALA A 183 -2.11 22.96 0.46
CA ALA A 183 -2.69 24.30 0.34
C ALA A 183 -1.64 25.42 0.28
N LYS A 184 -0.38 25.14 0.61
CA LYS A 184 0.71 26.10 0.51
C LYS A 184 1.35 26.12 -0.88
N ALA A 185 1.00 25.20 -1.76
CA ALA A 185 1.53 25.15 -3.12
C ALA A 185 1.15 26.42 -3.87
N LYS A 186 2.13 27.04 -4.48
CA LYS A 186 1.97 28.25 -5.30
C LYS A 186 1.69 27.87 -6.76
N LYS A 187 1.28 28.87 -7.53
CA LYS A 187 1.16 28.71 -8.97
C LYS A 187 2.49 28.30 -9.59
N GLY A 188 2.49 27.27 -10.43
CA GLY A 188 3.69 26.70 -11.02
C GLY A 188 4.37 25.62 -10.18
N GLU A 189 3.89 25.37 -8.95
CA GLU A 189 4.33 24.26 -8.11
C GLU A 189 3.37 23.07 -8.25
N GLY A 190 3.94 21.86 -8.21
CA GLY A 190 3.18 20.62 -8.27
C GLY A 190 3.50 19.73 -7.07
N LEU A 191 2.49 19.11 -6.50
CA LEU A 191 2.61 18.15 -5.41
C LEU A 191 1.82 16.90 -5.73
N GLY A 192 2.36 15.74 -5.38
CA GLY A 192 1.68 14.46 -5.52
C GLY A 192 1.88 13.56 -4.32
N LEU A 193 0.81 12.97 -3.85
CA LEU A 193 0.81 11.86 -2.90
C LEU A 193 0.16 10.66 -3.58
N GLN A 194 0.89 9.55 -3.65
CA GLN A 194 0.43 8.32 -4.28
C GLN A 194 0.41 7.20 -3.26
N LEU A 195 -0.75 6.61 -3.03
CA LEU A 195 -0.93 5.38 -2.27
C LEU A 195 -1.16 4.23 -3.25
N MET A 196 -0.12 3.49 -3.57
CA MET A 196 -0.24 2.25 -4.34
C MET A 196 -0.51 1.09 -3.41
N PHE A 197 -1.44 0.21 -3.77
CA PHE A 197 -1.75 -0.95 -2.95
C PHE A 197 -2.22 -2.13 -3.80
N ARG A 198 -2.04 -3.33 -3.27
CA ARG A 198 -2.51 -4.57 -3.87
C ARG A 198 -2.93 -5.56 -2.80
N PRO A 199 -4.00 -6.35 -3.03
CA PRO A 199 -4.45 -7.33 -2.06
C PRO A 199 -3.41 -8.43 -1.86
N VAL A 200 -3.32 -8.93 -0.63
CA VAL A 200 -2.39 -9.99 -0.21
C VAL A 200 -3.19 -11.25 0.12
N GLY A 201 -2.66 -12.40 -0.26
CA GLY A 201 -3.29 -13.70 0.04
C GLY A 201 -2.99 -14.21 1.44
N ASP A 202 -3.57 -15.36 1.77
CA ASP A 202 -3.55 -15.97 3.11
C ASP A 202 -2.15 -16.33 3.63
N GLY A 203 -1.14 -16.39 2.76
CA GLY A 203 0.24 -16.68 3.17
C GLY A 203 0.79 -15.69 4.20
N TRP A 204 0.45 -14.41 4.08
CA TRP A 204 0.81 -13.40 5.07
C TRP A 204 0.14 -13.67 6.42
N ARG A 205 -1.17 -13.98 6.42
CA ARG A 205 -1.94 -14.27 7.65
C ARG A 205 -1.35 -15.43 8.40
N LYS A 206 -1.08 -16.55 7.73
CA LYS A 206 -0.44 -17.73 8.35
C LYS A 206 0.89 -17.40 9.02
N LYS A 207 1.71 -16.57 8.37
CA LYS A 207 2.99 -16.13 8.95
C LYS A 207 2.78 -15.27 10.20
N VAL A 208 1.79 -14.39 10.19
CA VAL A 208 1.48 -13.54 11.36
C VAL A 208 0.90 -14.38 12.50
N GLU A 209 0.04 -15.36 12.21
CA GLU A 209 -0.47 -16.31 13.20
C GLU A 209 0.67 -17.08 13.90
N GLU A 210 1.69 -17.50 13.16
CA GLU A 210 2.89 -18.13 13.72
C GLU A 210 3.67 -17.15 14.62
N ILE A 211 3.82 -15.89 14.22
CA ILE A 211 4.45 -14.84 15.03
C ILE A 211 3.69 -14.65 16.34
N VAL A 212 2.36 -14.51 16.28
CA VAL A 212 1.47 -14.36 17.45
C VAL A 212 1.62 -15.56 18.38
N LYS A 213 1.62 -16.78 17.84
CA LYS A 213 1.83 -17.99 18.63
C LYS A 213 3.18 -17.96 19.36
N ASN A 214 4.26 -17.62 18.65
CA ASN A 214 5.59 -17.55 19.24
C ASN A 214 5.68 -16.48 20.35
N LEU A 215 5.05 -15.33 20.18
CA LEU A 215 4.97 -14.27 21.21
C LEU A 215 4.24 -14.77 22.47
N ARG A 216 3.08 -15.44 22.29
CA ARG A 216 2.30 -16.01 23.39
C ARG A 216 3.03 -17.14 24.14
N GLU A 217 3.90 -17.87 23.47
CA GLU A 217 4.76 -18.91 24.06
C GLU A 217 6.06 -18.35 24.64
N GLY A 218 6.27 -17.02 24.60
CA GLY A 218 7.50 -16.38 25.09
C GLY A 218 8.74 -16.63 24.24
N LYS A 219 8.57 -17.24 23.08
CA LYS A 219 9.66 -17.52 22.14
C LYS A 219 10.14 -16.24 21.46
N LYS A 220 11.41 -16.21 21.07
CA LYS A 220 11.95 -15.10 20.26
C LYS A 220 11.39 -15.18 18.84
N VAL A 221 10.70 -14.14 18.40
CA VAL A 221 10.37 -13.96 16.99
C VAL A 221 11.67 -13.62 16.26
N LYS A 222 12.08 -14.44 15.31
CA LYS A 222 13.20 -14.09 14.42
C LYS A 222 12.73 -12.92 13.57
N SER A 223 13.33 -11.75 13.78
CA SER A 223 13.18 -10.61 12.86
C SER A 223 13.72 -11.05 11.51
N GLY A 224 12.83 -11.51 10.64
CA GLY A 224 13.18 -11.83 9.27
C GLY A 224 13.11 -10.54 8.48
N SER A 225 14.14 -10.23 7.72
CA SER A 225 14.14 -9.21 6.68
C SER A 225 12.76 -9.16 5.99
N GLY A 226 12.13 -7.99 6.03
CA GLY A 226 10.72 -7.77 5.71
C GLY A 226 10.22 -8.57 4.51
N PHE A 227 9.02 -9.11 4.63
CA PHE A 227 8.34 -9.89 3.59
C PHE A 227 8.29 -9.16 2.23
N PHE A 228 8.42 -7.84 2.26
CA PHE A 228 8.35 -6.94 1.10
C PHE A 228 9.64 -6.15 0.80
N GLY A 229 10.72 -6.33 1.58
CA GLY A 229 12.00 -5.63 1.40
C GLY A 229 12.91 -6.21 0.29
N GLN A 230 14.11 -5.64 0.16
CA GLN A 230 15.13 -5.96 -0.86
C GLN A 230 15.49 -7.47 -1.01
N GLY A 231 15.05 -8.33 -0.08
CA GLY A 231 15.18 -9.78 -0.15
C GLY A 231 14.28 -10.47 -1.18
N ARG A 232 13.39 -9.76 -1.87
CA ARG A 232 12.43 -10.31 -2.84
C ARG A 232 13.08 -11.11 -3.97
N VAL A 233 14.25 -10.68 -4.43
CA VAL A 233 14.98 -11.40 -5.50
C VAL A 233 15.59 -12.69 -4.94
N LEU A 234 16.14 -12.65 -3.73
CA LEU A 234 16.72 -13.82 -3.06
C LEU A 234 15.62 -14.82 -2.64
N ASN A 235 14.51 -14.35 -2.08
CA ASN A 235 13.40 -15.22 -1.70
C ASN A 235 12.72 -15.84 -2.93
N LEU A 236 12.61 -15.13 -4.07
CA LEU A 236 12.14 -15.69 -5.33
C LEU A 236 13.08 -16.77 -5.88
N ILE A 237 14.39 -16.60 -5.72
CA ILE A 237 15.37 -17.61 -6.10
C ILE A 237 15.21 -18.84 -5.20
N MET A 238 15.04 -18.63 -3.90
CA MET A 238 14.84 -19.71 -2.94
C MET A 238 13.50 -20.43 -3.14
N ASP A 239 12.41 -19.70 -3.42
CA ASP A 239 11.10 -20.29 -3.68
C ASP A 239 11.06 -21.07 -5.01
N VAL A 240 11.76 -20.60 -6.05
CA VAL A 240 11.90 -21.31 -7.32
C VAL A 240 12.80 -22.55 -7.18
N ILE A 241 13.80 -22.49 -6.31
CA ILE A 241 14.70 -23.63 -6.03
C ILE A 241 14.00 -24.66 -5.12
N ARG A 242 13.17 -24.21 -4.15
CA ARG A 242 12.43 -25.11 -3.24
C ARG A 242 11.20 -25.76 -3.87
N ALA A 243 10.60 -25.15 -4.87
CA ALA A 243 9.37 -25.66 -5.50
C ALA A 243 9.46 -27.09 -6.09
N PRO A 244 10.61 -27.61 -6.59
CA PRO A 244 10.70 -29.01 -7.03
C PRO A 244 11.19 -29.99 -5.96
N PHE A 245 11.67 -29.51 -4.80
CA PHE A 245 12.18 -30.34 -3.74
C PHE A 245 11.46 -30.03 -2.43
N GLU A 246 10.27 -30.56 -2.24
CA GLU A 246 9.71 -30.77 -0.92
C GLU A 246 10.52 -31.85 -0.21
N VAL A 247 11.66 -31.45 0.32
CA VAL A 247 12.32 -32.25 1.36
C VAL A 247 11.56 -31.95 2.62
N PRO A 248 10.93 -32.96 3.28
CA PRO A 248 10.38 -32.75 4.60
C PRO A 248 11.50 -32.25 5.51
N GLU A 249 11.39 -31.05 6.06
CA GLU A 249 12.30 -30.64 7.11
C GLU A 249 12.17 -31.63 8.25
N LEU A 250 13.19 -32.45 8.39
CA LEU A 250 13.42 -33.19 9.62
C LEU A 250 13.53 -32.17 10.74
N HIS A 251 12.45 -32.01 11.50
CA HIS A 251 12.47 -31.30 12.76
C HIS A 251 13.52 -31.97 13.64
N GLU A 252 14.70 -31.40 13.70
CA GLU A 252 15.62 -31.67 14.77
C GLU A 252 14.90 -31.24 16.07
N TYR A 253 14.43 -32.24 16.78
CA TYR A 253 13.90 -32.09 18.12
C TYR A 253 15.05 -31.66 19.03
N ASP A 254 15.26 -30.35 19.08
CA ASP A 254 16.07 -29.77 20.15
C ASP A 254 15.27 -29.91 21.46
N LYS A 255 15.59 -30.96 22.23
CA LYS A 255 15.15 -31.15 23.61
C LYS A 255 15.82 -30.13 24.52
N GLY A 256 15.63 -28.85 24.24
CA GLY A 256 15.96 -27.74 25.14
C GLY A 256 14.85 -27.61 26.16
N LYS A 257 15.16 -27.83 27.42
CA LYS A 257 14.34 -27.69 28.63
C LYS A 257 13.26 -26.61 28.48
N GLU A 258 12.00 -27.03 28.51
CA GLU A 258 10.84 -26.17 28.76
C GLU A 258 10.96 -25.56 30.15
N THR A 259 11.64 -24.45 30.25
CA THR A 259 11.40 -23.52 31.34
C THR A 259 10.17 -22.73 30.94
N THR A 260 9.04 -23.00 31.55
CA THR A 260 7.81 -22.21 31.52
C THR A 260 8.17 -20.79 32.02
N LYS A 261 8.67 -19.92 31.14
CA LYS A 261 8.85 -18.51 31.46
C LYS A 261 7.45 -17.90 31.42
N GLU A 262 6.99 -17.40 32.55
CA GLU A 262 5.80 -16.54 32.59
C GLU A 262 5.97 -15.47 31.51
N VAL A 263 5.05 -15.50 30.53
CA VAL A 263 5.04 -14.52 29.45
C VAL A 263 4.53 -13.20 30.04
N SER A 264 5.31 -12.13 29.94
CA SER A 264 4.89 -10.83 30.46
C SER A 264 3.61 -10.35 29.79
N GLN A 265 2.73 -9.68 30.54
CA GLN A 265 1.48 -9.12 30.02
C GLN A 265 1.72 -8.24 28.79
N ALA A 266 2.79 -7.45 28.76
CA ALA A 266 3.15 -6.62 27.60
C ALA A 266 3.32 -7.43 26.30
N LYS A 267 3.85 -8.66 26.38
CA LYS A 267 3.96 -9.53 25.19
C LYS A 267 2.63 -10.11 24.76
N LEU A 268 1.73 -10.38 25.70
CA LEU A 268 0.39 -10.84 25.39
C LEU A 268 -0.42 -9.71 24.73
N ASP A 269 -0.31 -8.49 25.20
CA ASP A 269 -0.93 -7.31 24.62
C ASP A 269 -0.38 -7.02 23.22
N GLU A 270 0.94 -7.13 23.02
CA GLU A 270 1.60 -7.02 21.71
C GLU A 270 1.07 -8.08 20.74
N ALA A 271 0.99 -9.34 21.17
CA ALA A 271 0.43 -10.43 20.37
C ALA A 271 -1.03 -10.16 19.97
N GLN A 272 -1.84 -9.63 20.91
CA GLN A 272 -3.23 -9.28 20.63
C GLN A 272 -3.37 -8.15 19.62
N MET A 273 -2.55 -7.11 19.72
CA MET A 273 -2.54 -6.01 18.75
C MET A 273 -2.16 -6.49 17.34
N ILE A 274 -1.16 -7.38 17.22
CA ILE A 274 -0.75 -7.97 15.95
C ILE A 274 -1.87 -8.85 15.38
N GLU A 275 -2.51 -9.68 16.22
CA GLU A 275 -3.63 -10.54 15.80
C GLU A 275 -4.82 -9.73 15.29
N ASN A 276 -5.15 -8.62 15.93
CA ASN A 276 -6.24 -7.74 15.50
C ASN A 276 -6.05 -7.24 14.05
N LYS A 277 -4.82 -7.04 13.62
CA LYS A 277 -4.51 -6.66 12.24
C LYS A 277 -4.92 -7.73 11.22
N THR A 278 -4.98 -9.01 11.60
CA THR A 278 -5.35 -10.11 10.71
C THR A 278 -6.85 -10.26 10.47
N LYS A 279 -7.69 -9.55 11.23
CA LYS A 279 -9.16 -9.64 11.12
C LYS A 279 -9.71 -9.02 9.83
N TYR A 280 -8.96 -8.11 9.23
CA TYR A 280 -9.37 -7.36 8.05
C TYR A 280 -8.62 -7.82 6.80
N PRO A 281 -9.14 -7.51 5.61
CA PRO A 281 -8.37 -7.69 4.37
C PRO A 281 -7.03 -6.94 4.44
N VAL A 282 -5.97 -7.57 3.95
CA VAL A 282 -4.62 -7.02 4.02
C VAL A 282 -4.14 -6.64 2.63
N PHE A 283 -3.47 -5.50 2.57
CA PHE A 283 -2.87 -4.97 1.35
C PHE A 283 -1.38 -4.73 1.56
N GLU A 284 -0.60 -5.03 0.54
CA GLU A 284 0.76 -4.51 0.42
C GLU A 284 0.64 -3.08 -0.11
N CYS A 285 1.23 -2.13 0.60
CA CYS A 285 1.13 -0.72 0.28
C CYS A 285 2.50 -0.09 0.03
N LEU A 286 2.52 0.89 -0.85
CA LEU A 286 3.65 1.77 -1.11
C LEU A 286 3.12 3.20 -1.17
N ILE A 287 3.66 4.07 -0.33
CA ILE A 287 3.27 5.48 -0.28
C ILE A 287 4.44 6.30 -0.83
N ARG A 288 4.17 7.08 -1.85
CA ARG A 288 5.12 7.99 -2.49
C ARG A 288 4.66 9.42 -2.37
N VAL A 289 5.62 10.30 -2.17
CA VAL A 289 5.40 11.74 -2.18
C VAL A 289 6.36 12.36 -3.17
N VAL A 290 5.88 13.31 -3.95
CA VAL A 290 6.70 14.08 -4.89
C VAL A 290 6.27 15.53 -4.84
N ALA A 291 7.25 16.41 -4.94
CA ALA A 291 7.06 17.84 -5.02
C ALA A 291 7.90 18.41 -6.15
N HIS A 292 7.37 19.39 -6.84
CA HIS A 292 8.06 20.15 -7.85
C HIS A 292 7.87 21.63 -7.58
N SER A 293 8.94 22.43 -7.70
CA SER A 293 8.90 23.89 -7.64
C SER A 293 9.49 24.49 -8.92
N SER A 294 8.89 25.56 -9.39
CA SER A 294 9.34 26.32 -10.56
C SER A 294 10.43 27.37 -10.22
N SER A 295 10.78 27.52 -8.95
CA SER A 295 11.75 28.54 -8.45
C SER A 295 12.99 27.92 -7.85
#